data_22223977ddcaed8c12e901afb26165c6
#
_entry.id   22223977ddcaed8c12e901afb26165c6
#
_cell.length_a   1.000
_cell.length_b   1.000
_cell.length_c   1.000
_cell.angle_alpha   90.00
_cell.angle_beta   90.00
_cell.angle_gamma   90.00
#
_symmetry.space_group_name_H-M   'P 1'
#
loop_
_entity.id
_entity.type
_entity.pdbx_description
1 polymer ?
#
loop_
_entity_poly.entity_id
_entity_poly.type
_entity_poly.pdbx_seq_one_letter_code
_entity_poly.pdbx_strand_id
1 'polypeptide(L)'
;MKVHYAIYDGIPLISKWVTIQNSGNQTVQINQVINEKLALVEEESAVVGSVEDMKKQHGLYIESNFAFNNAMRYHLSDQSLHWKADSTYTSQVNYDLKTPAIMEVYPTVGVGIKLAAKDNFSSIRSWELLMDSYDRERRGLAIRKMYRTIAPWTTANPIFMHLVSKKMSRFTPPLTSVPPQGTKHSSLALAAM
;
A
#
# COMPACT_ATOMS: atom_id res chain seq x y z
N MET A 1 -22.35 -4.95 -5.63
CA MET A 1 -20.88 -4.82 -5.60
C MET A 1 -20.40 -4.53 -7.02
N LYS A 2 -19.48 -3.58 -7.19
CA LYS A 2 -18.82 -3.28 -8.47
C LYS A 2 -17.30 -3.36 -8.26
N VAL A 3 -16.59 -4.01 -9.18
CA VAL A 3 -15.14 -4.01 -9.24
C VAL A 3 -14.71 -3.07 -10.34
N HIS A 4 -13.77 -2.19 -10.03
CA HIS A 4 -13.27 -1.19 -10.95
C HIS A 4 -11.80 -1.48 -11.27
N TYR A 5 -11.46 -1.34 -12.53
CA TYR A 5 -10.09 -1.39 -13.03
C TYR A 5 -9.79 -0.11 -13.78
N ALA A 6 -8.59 0.42 -13.62
CA ALA A 6 -8.07 1.50 -14.44
C ALA A 6 -6.69 1.10 -14.97
N ILE A 7 -6.48 1.30 -16.26
CA ILE A 7 -5.22 1.10 -16.96
C ILE A 7 -4.69 2.50 -17.32
N TYR A 8 -3.38 2.68 -17.14
CA TYR A 8 -2.74 3.96 -17.34
C TYR A 8 -1.94 3.96 -18.65
N ASP A 9 -2.15 4.99 -19.46
CA ASP A 9 -1.48 5.11 -20.74
C ASP A 9 0.04 5.32 -20.59
N GLY A 10 0.82 4.66 -21.44
CA GLY A 10 2.27 4.78 -21.49
C GLY A 10 3.04 4.16 -20.31
N ILE A 11 2.38 3.39 -19.44
CA ILE A 11 3.00 2.66 -18.33
C ILE A 11 2.25 1.36 -18.07
N PRO A 12 2.93 0.22 -17.82
CA PRO A 12 2.28 -1.05 -17.52
C PRO A 12 1.74 -1.07 -16.10
N LEU A 13 0.79 -0.21 -15.83
CA LEU A 13 0.19 0.03 -14.52
C LEU A 13 -1.31 -0.24 -14.57
N ILE A 14 -1.78 -1.05 -13.65
CA ILE A 14 -3.20 -1.32 -13.41
C ILE A 14 -3.54 -0.85 -12.00
N SER A 15 -4.72 -0.27 -11.81
CA SER A 15 -5.27 -0.08 -10.47
C SER A 15 -6.62 -0.75 -10.33
N LYS A 16 -6.93 -1.17 -9.10
CA LYS A 16 -8.17 -1.86 -8.75
C LYS A 16 -8.76 -1.33 -7.46
N TRP A 17 -10.09 -1.21 -7.42
CA TRP A 17 -10.84 -0.96 -6.19
C TRP A 17 -12.24 -1.53 -6.31
N VAL A 18 -12.91 -1.67 -5.16
CA VAL A 18 -14.24 -2.26 -5.07
C VAL A 18 -15.19 -1.24 -4.45
N THR A 19 -16.38 -1.08 -5.06
CA THR A 19 -17.48 -0.32 -4.48
C THR A 19 -18.60 -1.27 -4.08
N ILE A 20 -19.05 -1.17 -2.84
CA ILE A 20 -20.16 -1.94 -2.28
C ILE A 20 -21.30 -0.97 -2.00
N GLN A 21 -22.48 -1.23 -2.56
CA GLN A 21 -23.70 -0.51 -2.28
C GLN A 21 -24.66 -1.41 -1.50
N ASN A 22 -25.16 -0.94 -0.40
CA ASN A 22 -26.23 -1.60 0.31
C ASN A 22 -27.59 -1.29 -0.35
N SER A 23 -28.04 -2.17 -1.22
CA SER A 23 -29.34 -2.02 -1.91
C SER A 23 -30.53 -2.41 -1.03
N GLY A 24 -30.29 -3.05 0.11
CA GLY A 24 -31.31 -3.46 1.06
C GLY A 24 -31.91 -2.33 1.87
N ASN A 25 -32.78 -2.71 2.80
CA ASN A 25 -33.45 -1.77 3.73
C ASN A 25 -32.91 -1.88 5.17
N GLN A 26 -31.92 -2.77 5.39
CA GLN A 26 -31.29 -2.99 6.70
C GLN A 26 -29.80 -2.61 6.63
N THR A 27 -29.25 -2.27 7.77
CA THR A 27 -27.80 -2.03 7.90
C THR A 27 -27.03 -3.32 7.75
N VAL A 28 -25.94 -3.30 6.98
CA VAL A 28 -25.03 -4.42 6.75
C VAL A 28 -23.69 -4.10 7.40
N GLN A 29 -23.08 -5.08 8.07
CA GLN A 29 -21.74 -4.96 8.62
C GLN A 29 -20.72 -5.47 7.59
N ILE A 30 -19.73 -4.63 7.23
CA ILE A 30 -18.57 -5.03 6.43
C ILE A 30 -17.38 -5.18 7.36
N ASN A 31 -16.98 -6.41 7.63
CA ASN A 31 -15.88 -6.69 8.56
C ASN A 31 -14.52 -6.60 7.88
N GLN A 32 -14.41 -7.11 6.64
CA GLN A 32 -13.17 -7.15 5.89
C GLN A 32 -13.47 -7.08 4.39
N VAL A 33 -12.57 -6.46 3.65
CA VAL A 33 -12.54 -6.48 2.18
C VAL A 33 -11.13 -6.80 1.74
N ILE A 34 -10.98 -7.90 1.01
CA ILE A 34 -9.75 -8.21 0.28
C ILE A 34 -9.87 -7.53 -1.07
N ASN A 35 -9.08 -6.48 -1.29
CA ASN A 35 -9.15 -5.66 -2.50
C ASN A 35 -8.60 -6.39 -3.72
N GLU A 36 -7.52 -7.13 -3.50
CA GLU A 36 -6.85 -7.93 -4.54
C GLU A 36 -6.45 -9.28 -3.98
N LYS A 37 -6.57 -10.32 -4.81
CA LYS A 37 -6.02 -11.63 -4.56
C LYS A 37 -5.50 -12.21 -5.87
N LEU A 38 -4.19 -12.37 -5.97
CA LEU A 38 -3.53 -12.92 -7.13
C LEU A 38 -2.81 -14.21 -6.76
N ALA A 39 -3.05 -15.26 -7.55
CA ALA A 39 -2.24 -16.46 -7.56
C ALA A 39 -1.19 -16.29 -8.67
N LEU A 40 0.08 -16.30 -8.28
CA LEU A 40 1.21 -16.01 -9.14
C LEU A 40 2.03 -17.28 -9.35
N VAL A 41 2.71 -17.36 -10.49
CA VAL A 41 3.72 -18.40 -10.73
C VAL A 41 5.01 -17.95 -10.08
N GLU A 42 5.69 -18.86 -9.38
CA GLU A 42 6.99 -18.58 -8.77
C GLU A 42 8.03 -18.20 -9.85
N GLU A 43 8.76 -17.13 -9.62
CA GLU A 43 9.92 -16.76 -10.45
C GLU A 43 11.17 -17.48 -9.97
N GLU A 44 11.31 -17.59 -8.66
CA GLU A 44 12.45 -18.22 -7.99
C GLU A 44 11.98 -18.76 -6.64
N SER A 45 12.21 -20.05 -6.38
CA SER A 45 11.81 -20.68 -5.14
C SER A 45 12.92 -21.58 -4.58
N ALA A 46 13.01 -21.61 -3.26
CA ALA A 46 13.87 -22.56 -2.56
C ALA A 46 13.17 -23.93 -2.47
N VAL A 47 13.96 -25.00 -2.63
CA VAL A 47 13.50 -26.39 -2.49
C VAL A 47 12.97 -26.67 -1.08
N VAL A 48 13.61 -26.06 -0.07
CA VAL A 48 13.23 -26.13 1.35
C VAL A 48 13.30 -24.73 1.95
N GLY A 49 12.52 -24.48 3.00
CA GLY A 49 12.53 -23.20 3.71
C GLY A 49 11.15 -22.78 4.18
N SER A 50 11.09 -21.70 4.96
CA SER A 50 9.85 -21.07 5.39
C SER A 50 9.41 -19.99 4.40
N VAL A 51 8.13 -19.59 4.48
CA VAL A 51 7.57 -18.52 3.63
C VAL A 51 8.32 -17.20 3.80
N GLU A 52 8.79 -16.92 5.03
CA GLU A 52 9.49 -15.69 5.37
C GLU A 52 10.88 -15.60 4.73
N ASP A 53 11.53 -16.76 4.51
CA ASP A 53 12.87 -16.85 3.95
C ASP A 53 12.85 -16.87 2.41
N MET A 54 11.69 -17.08 1.81
CA MET A 54 11.57 -17.20 0.36
C MET A 54 11.48 -15.85 -0.33
N LYS A 55 12.06 -15.78 -1.52
CA LYS A 55 11.98 -14.60 -2.36
C LYS A 55 10.55 -14.40 -2.87
N LYS A 56 10.14 -13.14 -2.88
CA LYS A 56 8.87 -12.70 -3.47
C LYS A 56 9.06 -12.36 -4.94
N GLN A 57 7.96 -12.26 -5.66
CA GLN A 57 7.92 -11.90 -7.07
C GLN A 57 8.66 -10.58 -7.34
N HIS A 58 9.57 -10.58 -8.31
CA HIS A 58 10.29 -9.39 -8.75
C HIS A 58 9.59 -8.68 -9.93
N GLY A 59 8.86 -9.43 -10.74
CA GLY A 59 8.15 -8.94 -11.92
C GLY A 59 6.95 -8.04 -11.61
N LEU A 60 6.62 -7.86 -10.32
CA LEU A 60 5.47 -7.10 -9.88
C LEU A 60 5.83 -6.18 -8.71
N TYR A 61 5.47 -4.90 -8.83
CA TYR A 61 5.50 -3.95 -7.73
C TYR A 61 4.07 -3.52 -7.40
N ILE A 62 3.69 -3.61 -6.13
CA ILE A 62 2.34 -3.33 -5.68
C ILE A 62 2.38 -2.23 -4.64
N GLU A 63 1.46 -1.30 -4.76
CA GLU A 63 1.25 -0.20 -3.84
C GLU A 63 -0.24 -0.08 -3.51
N SER A 64 -0.55 0.45 -2.33
CA SER A 64 -1.93 0.78 -1.97
C SER A 64 -2.02 2.16 -1.34
N ASN A 65 -3.20 2.77 -1.34
CA ASN A 65 -3.43 4.03 -0.65
C ASN A 65 -3.67 3.87 0.87
N PHE A 66 -3.34 2.71 1.43
CA PHE A 66 -3.43 2.44 2.86
C PHE A 66 -2.11 2.74 3.57
N ALA A 67 -1.84 4.01 3.88
CA ALA A 67 -0.57 4.37 4.51
C ALA A 67 -0.69 5.43 5.62
N PHE A 68 -1.89 5.91 5.92
CA PHE A 68 -2.06 7.16 6.65
C PHE A 68 -1.45 7.21 8.04
N ASN A 69 -1.67 6.22 8.86
CA ASN A 69 -1.19 6.25 10.24
C ASN A 69 0.28 5.82 10.37
N ASN A 70 0.90 5.40 9.28
CA ASN A 70 2.22 4.78 9.27
C ASN A 70 3.24 5.55 8.44
N ALA A 71 2.90 6.75 7.98
CA ALA A 71 3.69 7.56 7.07
C ALA A 71 5.14 7.83 7.55
N MET A 72 5.38 7.78 8.86
CA MET A 72 6.70 7.99 9.46
C MET A 72 7.50 6.69 9.68
N ARG A 73 6.94 5.56 9.33
CA ARG A 73 7.55 4.24 9.52
C ARG A 73 7.33 3.42 8.25
N TYR A 74 8.28 3.52 7.31
CA TYR A 74 8.16 2.90 5.99
C TYR A 74 7.86 1.39 6.04
N HIS A 75 8.35 0.66 7.05
CA HIS A 75 8.07 -0.77 7.22
C HIS A 75 6.62 -1.08 7.65
N LEU A 76 5.84 -0.06 8.03
CA LEU A 76 4.42 -0.19 8.35
C LEU A 76 3.51 0.21 7.18
N SER A 77 4.03 0.91 6.17
CA SER A 77 3.26 1.28 4.98
C SER A 77 2.84 0.05 4.15
N ASP A 78 3.60 -1.04 4.23
CA ASP A 78 3.33 -2.30 3.53
C ASP A 78 2.35 -3.23 4.25
N GLN A 79 1.74 -2.78 5.34
CA GLN A 79 0.81 -3.63 6.11
C GLN A 79 -0.47 -4.03 5.36
N SER A 80 -0.70 -3.46 4.19
CA SER A 80 -1.82 -3.87 3.33
C SER A 80 -1.45 -4.97 2.33
N LEU A 81 -0.17 -5.31 2.18
CA LEU A 81 0.32 -6.29 1.22
C LEU A 81 0.75 -7.57 1.95
N HIS A 82 0.07 -8.67 1.64
CA HIS A 82 0.28 -9.96 2.30
C HIS A 82 0.67 -11.02 1.30
N TRP A 83 1.83 -11.65 1.52
CA TRP A 83 2.28 -12.80 0.76
C TRP A 83 2.02 -14.08 1.53
N LYS A 84 1.39 -15.05 0.89
CA LYS A 84 0.99 -16.30 1.50
C LYS A 84 1.42 -17.47 0.64
N ALA A 85 1.68 -18.61 1.31
CA ALA A 85 1.90 -19.87 0.61
C ALA A 85 0.65 -20.26 -0.17
N ASP A 86 0.84 -20.81 -1.37
CA ASP A 86 -0.22 -21.42 -2.17
C ASP A 86 -0.07 -22.94 -2.15
N SER A 87 -0.76 -23.59 -1.22
CA SER A 87 -0.75 -25.05 -1.13
C SER A 87 -1.47 -25.75 -2.29
N THR A 88 -2.22 -25.02 -3.10
CA THR A 88 -2.92 -25.56 -4.28
C THR A 88 -2.03 -25.56 -5.51
N TYR A 89 -0.93 -24.82 -5.48
CA TYR A 89 0.07 -24.80 -6.54
C TYR A 89 1.04 -25.99 -6.38
N THR A 90 0.63 -27.15 -6.86
CA THR A 90 1.35 -28.42 -6.66
C THR A 90 2.62 -28.57 -7.50
N SER A 91 2.81 -27.72 -8.52
CA SER A 91 4.00 -27.73 -9.40
C SER A 91 5.12 -26.81 -8.91
N GLN A 92 5.00 -26.22 -7.72
CA GLN A 92 6.03 -25.37 -7.16
C GLN A 92 7.29 -26.19 -6.76
N VAL A 93 8.44 -25.52 -6.77
CA VAL A 93 9.74 -26.16 -6.45
C VAL A 93 9.85 -26.56 -4.98
N ASN A 94 9.19 -25.84 -4.09
CA ASN A 94 9.26 -26.12 -2.65
C ASN A 94 8.51 -27.40 -2.30
N TYR A 95 9.19 -28.37 -1.66
CA TYR A 95 8.62 -29.67 -1.32
C TYR A 95 7.46 -29.61 -0.34
N ASP A 96 7.46 -28.61 0.55
CA ASP A 96 6.41 -28.41 1.55
C ASP A 96 5.26 -27.53 1.03
N LEU A 97 5.26 -27.14 -0.25
CA LEU A 97 4.28 -26.25 -0.89
C LEU A 97 4.16 -24.89 -0.17
N LYS A 98 5.29 -24.33 0.27
CA LYS A 98 5.35 -23.09 1.05
C LYS A 98 5.75 -21.85 0.24
N THR A 99 5.93 -21.97 -1.08
CA THR A 99 6.27 -20.80 -1.90
C THR A 99 5.20 -19.72 -1.76
N PRO A 100 5.58 -18.45 -1.47
CA PRO A 100 4.63 -17.36 -1.28
C PRO A 100 4.08 -16.86 -2.62
N ALA A 101 3.28 -17.71 -3.28
CA ALA A 101 2.71 -17.46 -4.59
C ALA A 101 1.32 -16.79 -4.58
N ILE A 102 0.70 -16.65 -3.41
CA ILE A 102 -0.53 -15.86 -3.26
C ILE A 102 -0.19 -14.50 -2.70
N MET A 103 -0.59 -13.46 -3.44
CA MET A 103 -0.54 -12.08 -2.99
C MET A 103 -1.95 -11.58 -2.71
N GLU A 104 -2.16 -11.00 -1.52
CA GLU A 104 -3.43 -10.39 -1.13
C GLU A 104 -3.21 -8.95 -0.68
N VAL A 105 -4.13 -8.05 -1.07
CA VAL A 105 -4.13 -6.65 -0.65
C VAL A 105 -5.37 -6.36 0.20
N TYR A 106 -5.14 -6.11 1.48
CA TYR A 106 -6.17 -5.70 2.44
C TYR A 106 -5.54 -5.00 3.65
N PRO A 107 -6.25 -4.06 4.31
CA PRO A 107 -5.77 -3.48 5.56
C PRO A 107 -5.63 -4.55 6.65
N THR A 108 -4.54 -4.52 7.40
CA THR A 108 -4.30 -5.46 8.52
C THR A 108 -5.41 -5.39 9.57
N VAL A 109 -5.92 -4.18 9.80
CA VAL A 109 -7.12 -3.97 10.61
C VAL A 109 -8.32 -3.92 9.69
N GLY A 110 -9.30 -4.77 9.92
CA GLY A 110 -10.51 -4.86 9.11
C GLY A 110 -11.25 -3.53 9.02
N VAL A 111 -12.04 -3.37 7.96
CA VAL A 111 -12.82 -2.16 7.70
C VAL A 111 -13.80 -1.88 8.85
N GLY A 112 -14.47 -2.91 9.37
CA GLY A 112 -15.31 -2.83 10.57
C GLY A 112 -16.46 -1.82 10.50
N ILE A 113 -16.93 -1.44 9.29
CA ILE A 113 -17.96 -0.42 9.13
C ILE A 113 -19.37 -0.99 9.05
N LYS A 114 -20.33 -0.21 9.55
CA LYS A 114 -21.76 -0.44 9.36
C LYS A 114 -22.24 0.42 8.18
N LEU A 115 -22.67 -0.24 7.13
CA LEU A 115 -23.19 0.38 5.92
C LEU A 115 -24.72 0.48 6.03
N ALA A 116 -25.23 1.68 6.20
CA ALA A 116 -26.66 1.93 6.30
C ALA A 116 -27.41 1.54 5.00
N ALA A 117 -28.72 1.44 5.08
CA ALA A 117 -29.55 1.20 3.90
C ALA A 117 -29.32 2.28 2.84
N LYS A 118 -29.15 1.86 1.58
CA LYS A 118 -28.87 2.71 0.40
C LYS A 118 -27.51 3.42 0.39
N ASP A 119 -26.67 3.18 1.38
CA ASP A 119 -25.36 3.79 1.49
C ASP A 119 -24.29 3.04 0.68
N ASN A 120 -23.12 3.66 0.49
CA ASN A 120 -22.01 3.16 -0.31
C ASN A 120 -20.72 3.09 0.51
N PHE A 121 -19.91 2.10 0.21
CA PHE A 121 -18.54 1.95 0.68
C PHE A 121 -17.59 1.77 -0.50
N SER A 122 -16.43 2.40 -0.46
CA SER A 122 -15.34 2.17 -1.41
C SER A 122 -14.13 1.59 -0.68
N SER A 123 -13.58 0.51 -1.21
CA SER A 123 -12.36 -0.10 -0.66
C SER A 123 -11.13 0.79 -0.84
N ILE A 124 -10.03 0.39 -0.24
CA ILE A 124 -8.71 0.90 -0.63
C ILE A 124 -8.49 0.65 -2.12
N ARG A 125 -7.58 1.42 -2.72
CA ARG A 125 -7.14 1.22 -4.10
C ARG A 125 -5.76 0.59 -4.10
N SER A 126 -5.57 -0.45 -4.90
CA SER A 126 -4.27 -1.02 -5.23
C SER A 126 -3.80 -0.54 -6.59
N TRP A 127 -2.47 -0.46 -6.74
CA TRP A 127 -1.78 -0.24 -8.00
C TRP A 127 -0.76 -1.34 -8.21
N GLU A 128 -0.76 -1.91 -9.39
CA GLU A 128 0.06 -3.04 -9.79
C GLU A 128 0.88 -2.62 -10.99
N LEU A 129 2.18 -2.44 -10.78
CA LEU A 129 3.14 -2.08 -11.82
C LEU A 129 3.91 -3.32 -12.25
N LEU A 130 3.78 -3.69 -13.51
CA LEU A 130 4.59 -4.76 -14.09
C LEU A 130 6.01 -4.28 -14.34
N MET A 131 6.99 -5.07 -13.88
CA MET A 131 8.40 -4.79 -14.01
C MET A 131 9.00 -5.63 -15.13
N ASP A 132 9.77 -5.00 -16.00
CA ASP A 132 10.44 -5.62 -17.14
C ASP A 132 11.93 -5.90 -16.89
N SER A 133 12.43 -5.64 -15.68
CA SER A 133 13.85 -5.73 -15.37
C SER A 133 14.10 -6.03 -13.90
N TYR A 134 15.20 -6.74 -13.63
CA TYR A 134 15.77 -6.94 -12.31
C TYR A 134 16.75 -5.82 -11.90
N ASP A 135 17.15 -4.96 -12.86
CA ASP A 135 18.06 -3.86 -12.59
C ASP A 135 17.45 -2.84 -11.63
N ARG A 136 18.20 -2.50 -10.59
CA ARG A 136 17.74 -1.64 -9.49
C ARG A 136 17.39 -0.23 -9.99
N GLU A 137 18.20 0.32 -10.87
CA GLU A 137 17.98 1.69 -11.37
C GLU A 137 16.75 1.74 -12.26
N ARG A 138 16.62 0.79 -13.19
CA ARG A 138 15.47 0.68 -14.09
C ARG A 138 14.17 0.51 -13.34
N ARG A 139 14.16 -0.35 -12.32
CA ARG A 139 13.02 -0.52 -11.41
C ARG A 139 12.68 0.78 -10.67
N GLY A 140 13.67 1.46 -10.14
CA GLY A 140 13.50 2.74 -9.46
C GLY A 140 12.93 3.83 -10.37
N LEU A 141 13.32 3.83 -11.66
CA LEU A 141 12.76 4.75 -12.66
C LEU A 141 11.29 4.42 -12.97
N ALA A 142 10.94 3.13 -13.09
CA ALA A 142 9.58 2.68 -13.31
C ALA A 142 8.65 3.08 -12.15
N ILE A 143 9.08 2.88 -10.90
CA ILE A 143 8.34 3.29 -9.70
C ILE A 143 8.15 4.81 -9.67
N ARG A 144 9.21 5.59 -9.94
CA ARG A 144 9.09 7.05 -10.02
C ARG A 144 8.11 7.51 -11.12
N LYS A 145 8.11 6.82 -12.26
CA LYS A 145 7.14 7.08 -13.32
C LYS A 145 5.72 6.78 -12.86
N MET A 146 5.52 5.66 -12.17
CA MET A 146 4.24 5.32 -11.55
C MET A 146 3.74 6.43 -10.64
N TYR A 147 4.55 6.88 -9.67
CA TYR A 147 4.13 7.95 -8.75
C TYR A 147 3.79 9.26 -9.46
N ARG A 148 4.54 9.64 -10.50
CA ARG A 148 4.21 10.82 -11.30
C ARG A 148 2.89 10.65 -12.08
N THR A 149 2.56 9.42 -12.45
CA THR A 149 1.32 9.11 -13.17
C THR A 149 0.11 9.15 -12.23
N ILE A 150 0.20 8.54 -11.05
CA ILE A 150 -0.92 8.47 -10.11
C ILE A 150 -1.07 9.74 -9.25
N ALA A 151 -0.01 10.50 -9.09
CA ALA A 151 0.05 11.71 -8.27
C ALA A 151 0.78 12.86 -8.99
N PRO A 152 0.29 13.32 -10.16
CA PRO A 152 0.99 14.32 -11.00
C PRO A 152 1.23 15.65 -10.29
N TRP A 153 0.40 15.98 -9.30
CA TRP A 153 0.56 17.20 -8.48
C TRP A 153 1.84 17.22 -7.64
N THR A 154 2.46 16.07 -7.37
CA THR A 154 3.71 16.01 -6.59
C THR A 154 4.87 16.68 -7.28
N THR A 155 4.84 16.82 -8.61
CA THR A 155 5.87 17.53 -9.38
C THR A 155 5.67 19.05 -9.35
N ALA A 156 4.42 19.51 -9.18
CA ALA A 156 4.08 20.94 -9.15
C ALA A 156 4.15 21.52 -7.74
N ASN A 157 3.87 20.70 -6.73
CA ASN A 157 3.88 21.10 -5.32
C ASN A 157 4.99 20.35 -4.58
N PRO A 158 6.19 20.93 -4.43
CA PRO A 158 7.25 20.30 -3.66
C PRO A 158 6.79 20.11 -2.22
N ILE A 159 6.87 18.87 -1.73
CA ILE A 159 6.52 18.53 -0.37
C ILE A 159 7.72 18.83 0.51
N PHE A 160 7.57 19.74 1.47
CA PHE A 160 8.57 19.97 2.50
C PHE A 160 8.42 18.90 3.59
N MET A 161 9.40 18.03 3.70
CA MET A 161 9.45 17.05 4.77
C MET A 161 9.99 17.70 6.03
N HIS A 162 9.17 17.80 7.09
CA HIS A 162 9.58 18.27 8.38
C HIS A 162 9.96 17.08 9.27
N LEU A 163 11.25 16.87 9.49
CA LEU A 163 11.74 15.84 10.40
C LEU A 163 11.72 16.38 11.84
N VAL A 164 10.75 15.95 12.63
CA VAL A 164 10.73 16.19 14.07
C VAL A 164 11.55 15.11 14.76
N SER A 165 12.75 15.44 15.26
CA SER A 165 13.53 14.51 16.05
C SER A 165 13.00 14.43 17.50
N LYS A 166 13.11 13.25 18.12
CA LYS A 166 12.76 13.08 19.54
C LYS A 166 13.54 14.03 20.49
N LYS A 167 14.70 14.53 20.07
CA LYS A 167 15.48 15.51 20.84
C LYS A 167 14.82 16.89 20.91
N MET A 168 14.05 17.30 19.89
CA MET A 168 13.33 18.58 19.91
C MET A 168 12.13 18.57 20.86
N SER A 169 11.54 17.42 21.16
CA SER A 169 10.43 17.32 22.11
C SER A 169 10.82 17.56 23.58
N ARG A 170 12.13 17.62 23.87
CA ARG A 170 12.65 17.95 25.21
C ARG A 170 13.08 19.43 25.35
N PHE A 171 12.98 20.20 24.29
CA PHE A 171 13.26 21.64 24.37
C PHE A 171 11.98 22.33 24.81
N THR A 172 11.80 22.42 26.13
CA THR A 172 10.90 23.36 26.77
C THR A 172 11.68 24.68 26.85
N PRO A 173 11.36 25.72 26.07
CA PRO A 173 12.00 27.00 26.25
C PRO A 173 11.69 27.51 27.65
N PRO A 174 12.64 28.14 28.33
CA PRO A 174 12.35 28.78 29.64
C PRO A 174 11.22 29.78 29.41
N LEU A 175 10.30 29.83 30.36
CA LEU A 175 9.07 30.64 30.34
C LEU A 175 9.32 32.19 30.21
N THR A 176 10.57 32.61 30.07
CA THR A 176 10.97 34.02 29.96
C THR A 176 11.42 34.49 28.58
N SER A 177 11.46 33.59 27.58
CA SER A 177 11.82 33.99 26.22
C SER A 177 10.55 34.14 25.36
N VAL A 178 10.22 35.38 25.04
CA VAL A 178 9.23 35.68 23.98
C VAL A 178 9.75 35.05 22.67
N PRO A 179 9.01 34.16 22.01
CA PRO A 179 9.46 33.60 20.76
C PRO A 179 9.56 34.71 19.72
N PRO A 180 10.60 34.70 18.86
CA PRO A 180 10.68 35.68 17.78
C PRO A 180 9.46 35.54 16.89
N GLN A 181 8.78 36.63 16.64
CA GLN A 181 7.61 36.67 15.74
C GLN A 181 8.07 36.21 14.36
N GLY A 182 7.57 35.09 13.89
CA GLY A 182 7.79 34.67 12.51
C GLY A 182 7.96 33.17 12.21
N THR A 183 8.12 32.32 13.20
CA THR A 183 8.17 30.88 12.93
C THR A 183 6.80 30.21 13.10
N LYS A 184 6.04 30.13 12.03
CA LYS A 184 4.88 29.27 11.95
C LYS A 184 5.36 27.83 11.88
N HIS A 185 5.27 27.12 12.97
CA HIS A 185 5.44 25.67 13.00
C HIS A 185 4.21 25.03 12.38
N SER A 186 4.26 24.76 11.08
CA SER A 186 3.28 23.90 10.44
C SER A 186 3.77 22.46 10.57
N SER A 187 3.17 21.69 11.46
CA SER A 187 3.29 20.23 11.43
C SER A 187 2.52 19.72 10.21
N LEU A 188 3.21 19.44 9.13
CA LEU A 188 2.63 18.74 8.01
C LEU A 188 2.74 17.24 8.26
N ALA A 189 1.60 16.59 8.47
CA ALA A 189 1.49 15.16 8.31
C ALA A 189 1.60 14.87 6.81
N LEU A 190 2.66 14.17 6.41
CA LEU A 190 2.82 13.74 5.04
C LEU A 190 1.82 12.63 4.79
N ALA A 191 0.77 12.89 4.03
CA ALA A 191 0.02 11.84 3.37
C ALA A 191 0.87 11.35 2.19
N ALA A 192 1.62 10.26 2.38
CA ALA A 192 2.15 9.53 1.26
C ALA A 192 0.97 8.88 0.55
N MET A 193 0.76 9.27 -0.67
CA MET A 193 -0.07 8.51 -1.60
C MET A 193 0.78 7.55 -2.35
#